data_57ab09f9cef9d13e826c6101f7bff72d
#
_entry.id   57ab09f9cef9d13e826c6101f7bff72d
#
_cell.length_a   1.000
_cell.length_b   1.000
_cell.length_c   1.000
_cell.angle_alpha   90.00
_cell.angle_beta   90.00
_cell.angle_gamma   90.00
#
_symmetry.space_group_name_H-M   'P 1'
#
loop_
_entity.id
_entity.type
_entity.pdbx_description
1 polymer ?
#
loop_
_entity_poly.entity_id
_entity_poly.type
_entity_poly.pdbx_seq_one_letter_code
_entity_poly.pdbx_strand_id
1 'polypeptide(L)'
;VGDSVLKMFAQDIFVQEYFRAGCRLYSDFFLLLIADESQEKMIDRLHSRNKRFTNMQNHRYPNSGMGVSAGVYILEDNKMDIEFAIENANLAWKNAKNTGKRDITLYNPSLRIQRTEEQKIVGEFYEALYRDDFQMYLQPKFILGDRSVYGAEALARWKRPDGKILPPGVFIDSLEKIGYITELDFYIYEEVLKTLEK
;
A
#
# COMPACT_ATOMS: atom_id res chain seq x y z
N VAL A 1 9.20 22.64 15.38
CA VAL A 1 8.88 21.30 15.90
C VAL A 1 9.44 20.24 14.98
N GLY A 2 9.15 20.22 13.67
CA GLY A 2 9.58 19.18 12.75
C GLY A 2 11.08 18.93 12.73
N ASP A 3 11.90 19.96 12.52
CA ASP A 3 13.37 19.83 12.49
C ASP A 3 13.98 19.31 13.80
N SER A 4 13.41 19.68 14.93
CA SER A 4 13.85 19.20 16.23
C SER A 4 13.58 17.70 16.39
N VAL A 5 12.43 17.22 15.93
CA VAL A 5 12.07 15.80 15.95
C VAL A 5 12.99 14.98 15.03
N LEU A 6 13.26 15.49 13.83
CA LEU A 6 14.14 14.81 12.87
C LEU A 6 15.58 14.73 13.37
N LYS A 7 16.09 15.78 14.02
CA LYS A 7 17.41 15.76 14.68
C LYS A 7 17.47 14.72 15.80
N MET A 8 16.43 14.67 16.64
CA MET A 8 16.37 13.66 17.70
C MET A 8 16.28 12.24 17.17
N PHE A 9 15.54 12.02 16.07
CA PHE A 9 15.48 10.72 15.38
C PHE A 9 16.86 10.28 14.90
N ALA A 10 17.60 11.19 14.21
CA ALA A 10 18.94 10.91 13.75
C ALA A 10 19.89 10.59 14.90
N GLN A 11 19.86 11.39 15.97
CA GLN A 11 20.69 11.15 17.14
C GLN A 11 20.39 9.81 17.82
N ASP A 12 19.11 9.44 17.93
CA ASP A 12 18.69 8.19 18.55
C ASP A 12 19.13 6.96 17.73
N ILE A 13 19.12 7.03 16.39
CA ILE A 13 19.51 5.90 15.53
C ILE A 13 21.03 5.76 15.40
N PHE A 14 21.75 6.87 15.30
CA PHE A 14 23.19 6.85 15.03
C PHE A 14 24.04 6.33 16.19
N VAL A 15 23.50 6.32 17.40
CA VAL A 15 24.17 5.77 18.58
C VAL A 15 23.93 4.28 18.80
N GLN A 16 23.12 3.64 17.95
CA GLN A 16 22.82 2.22 18.11
C GLN A 16 24.01 1.36 17.63
N GLU A 17 24.33 0.30 18.36
CA GLU A 17 25.44 -0.61 18.03
C GLU A 17 25.27 -1.30 16.68
N TYR A 18 24.03 -1.52 16.23
CA TYR A 18 23.71 -2.13 14.94
C TYR A 18 23.75 -1.13 13.77
N PHE A 19 23.90 0.17 14.01
CA PHE A 19 24.02 1.16 12.96
C PHE A 19 25.41 1.10 12.30
N ARG A 20 25.44 1.19 10.97
CA ARG A 20 26.70 1.20 10.18
C ARG A 20 26.86 2.48 9.40
N ALA A 21 25.84 2.89 8.68
CA ALA A 21 25.84 4.13 7.90
C ALA A 21 24.40 4.61 7.70
N GLY A 22 24.26 5.89 7.40
CA GLY A 22 22.95 6.42 7.02
C GLY A 22 23.01 7.90 6.69
N CYS A 23 21.94 8.34 6.03
CA CYS A 23 21.76 9.74 5.67
C CYS A 23 20.28 10.10 5.68
N ARG A 24 20.01 11.38 5.80
CA ARG A 24 18.69 11.95 5.49
C ARG A 24 18.67 12.24 3.99
N LEU A 25 17.78 11.62 3.26
CA LEU A 25 17.65 11.83 1.83
C LEU A 25 16.93 13.15 1.52
N TYR A 26 15.72 13.31 2.06
CA TYR A 26 14.90 14.51 1.92
C TYR A 26 13.80 14.50 2.98
N SER A 27 13.20 15.64 3.28
CA SER A 27 12.07 15.78 4.21
C SER A 27 12.24 14.95 5.51
N ASP A 28 11.42 13.95 5.73
CA ASP A 28 11.42 13.01 6.86
C ASP A 28 11.96 11.61 6.49
N PHE A 29 12.60 11.49 5.31
CA PHE A 29 13.15 10.23 4.82
C PHE A 29 14.61 10.04 5.22
N PHE A 30 14.87 8.91 5.86
CA PHE A 30 16.20 8.44 6.22
C PHE A 30 16.50 7.11 5.53
N LEU A 31 17.69 6.99 4.99
CA LEU A 31 18.27 5.74 4.53
C LEU A 31 19.29 5.27 5.56
N LEU A 32 19.16 4.02 5.98
CA LEU A 32 19.99 3.44 7.04
C LEU A 32 20.55 2.09 6.58
N LEU A 33 21.84 1.91 6.78
CA LEU A 33 22.50 0.61 6.73
C LEU A 33 22.71 0.13 8.16
N ILE A 34 22.13 -1.02 8.47
CA ILE A 34 22.23 -1.63 9.79
C ILE A 34 22.71 -3.07 9.65
N ALA A 35 23.36 -3.58 10.68
CA ALA A 35 23.82 -4.97 10.75
C ALA A 35 23.55 -5.52 12.13
N ASP A 36 22.98 -6.71 12.19
CA ASP A 36 22.70 -7.42 13.43
C ASP A 36 23.02 -8.90 13.27
N GLU A 37 22.97 -9.64 14.37
CA GLU A 37 23.29 -11.07 14.43
C GLU A 37 22.26 -11.90 13.63
N SER A 38 21.00 -11.48 13.63
CA SER A 38 19.94 -12.14 12.87
C SER A 38 18.86 -11.14 12.41
N GLN A 39 18.14 -11.51 11.35
CA GLN A 39 17.02 -10.73 10.84
C GLN A 39 15.93 -10.53 11.90
N GLU A 40 15.61 -11.57 12.67
CA GLU A 40 14.58 -11.51 13.70
C GLU A 40 14.93 -10.50 14.79
N LYS A 41 16.15 -10.60 15.36
CA LYS A 41 16.63 -9.64 16.36
C LYS A 41 16.64 -8.21 15.82
N MET A 42 17.03 -8.01 14.58
CA MET A 42 17.03 -6.70 13.94
C MET A 42 15.62 -6.11 13.88
N ILE A 43 14.64 -6.89 13.42
CA ILE A 43 13.24 -6.44 13.31
C ILE A 43 12.69 -6.10 14.69
N ASP A 44 12.91 -6.93 15.71
CA ASP A 44 12.46 -6.68 17.08
C ASP A 44 13.07 -5.40 17.67
N ARG A 45 14.37 -5.17 17.43
CA ARG A 45 15.05 -3.95 17.87
C ARG A 45 14.49 -2.70 17.19
N LEU A 46 14.23 -2.79 15.88
CA LEU A 46 13.62 -1.70 15.13
C LEU A 46 12.20 -1.39 15.62
N HIS A 47 11.36 -2.41 15.83
CA HIS A 47 10.03 -2.26 16.40
C HIS A 47 10.07 -1.59 17.79
N SER A 48 10.89 -2.11 18.69
CA SER A 48 11.02 -1.59 20.06
C SER A 48 11.49 -0.14 20.05
N ARG A 49 12.47 0.18 19.21
CA ARG A 49 12.99 1.53 19.05
C ARG A 49 11.95 2.48 18.47
N ASN A 50 11.29 2.11 17.36
CA ASN A 50 10.27 2.96 16.73
C ASN A 50 9.11 3.23 17.67
N LYS A 51 8.66 2.23 18.42
CA LYS A 51 7.60 2.36 19.42
C LYS A 51 8.02 3.32 20.55
N ARG A 52 9.26 3.16 21.07
CA ARG A 52 9.80 4.04 22.11
C ARG A 52 9.89 5.48 21.61
N PHE A 53 10.44 5.70 20.42
CA PHE A 53 10.55 7.03 19.81
C PHE A 53 9.17 7.67 19.60
N THR A 54 8.22 6.93 19.02
CA THR A 54 6.84 7.38 18.77
C THR A 54 6.16 7.79 20.08
N ASN A 55 6.26 6.96 21.12
CA ASN A 55 5.65 7.27 22.42
C ASN A 55 6.26 8.51 23.06
N MET A 56 7.58 8.67 23.00
CA MET A 56 8.28 9.84 23.52
C MET A 56 7.85 11.12 22.76
N GLN A 57 7.72 11.07 21.43
CA GLN A 57 7.29 12.24 20.67
C GLN A 57 5.82 12.58 20.88
N ASN A 58 4.94 11.59 20.95
CA ASN A 58 3.52 11.82 21.20
C ASN A 58 3.25 12.35 22.64
N HIS A 59 4.09 11.96 23.60
CA HIS A 59 4.03 12.57 24.94
C HIS A 59 4.49 14.04 24.93
N ARG A 60 5.55 14.34 24.17
CA ARG A 60 6.09 15.71 24.05
C ARG A 60 5.21 16.65 23.22
N TYR A 61 4.53 16.09 22.22
CA TYR A 61 3.66 16.81 21.29
C TYR A 61 2.30 16.10 21.20
N PRO A 62 1.42 16.27 22.20
CA PRO A 62 0.10 15.66 22.22
C PRO A 62 -0.69 16.00 20.96
N ASN A 63 -1.45 15.04 20.44
CA ASN A 63 -2.26 15.16 19.23
C ASN A 63 -1.49 15.31 17.89
N SER A 64 -0.15 15.20 17.91
CA SER A 64 0.65 15.25 16.68
C SER A 64 0.44 14.03 15.79
N GLY A 65 0.03 12.92 16.38
CA GLY A 65 -0.14 11.63 15.70
C GLY A 65 1.15 11.14 15.01
N MET A 66 2.33 11.48 15.54
CA MET A 66 3.60 11.07 14.96
C MET A 66 3.78 9.55 15.00
N GLY A 67 4.49 9.01 14.02
CA GLY A 67 4.85 7.61 13.95
C GLY A 67 5.99 7.39 12.97
N VAL A 68 6.65 6.26 13.10
CA VAL A 68 7.75 5.84 12.22
C VAL A 68 7.30 4.62 11.42
N SER A 69 7.42 4.71 10.11
CA SER A 69 7.23 3.58 9.19
C SER A 69 8.58 3.26 8.54
N ALA A 70 8.89 2.00 8.37
CA ALA A 70 10.13 1.57 7.74
C ALA A 70 9.91 0.43 6.76
N GLY A 71 10.60 0.49 5.63
CA GLY A 71 10.78 -0.64 4.74
C GLY A 71 12.19 -1.20 4.92
N VAL A 72 12.30 -2.50 4.98
CA VAL A 72 13.55 -3.20 5.21
C VAL A 72 13.83 -4.14 4.04
N TYR A 73 15.02 -4.04 3.48
CA TYR A 73 15.56 -4.97 2.51
C TYR A 73 16.80 -5.67 3.10
N ILE A 74 16.86 -6.98 3.01
CA ILE A 74 18.00 -7.77 3.48
C ILE A 74 19.00 -7.91 2.36
N LEU A 75 20.24 -7.45 2.61
CA LEU A 75 21.35 -7.66 1.69
C LEU A 75 21.90 -9.07 1.86
N GLU A 76 21.83 -9.86 0.80
CA GLU A 76 22.30 -11.26 0.82
C GLU A 76 23.80 -11.34 0.59
N ASP A 77 24.35 -10.40 -0.19
CA ASP A 77 25.79 -10.25 -0.39
C ASP A 77 26.21 -8.78 -0.57
N ASN A 78 27.52 -8.52 -0.55
CA ASN A 78 28.10 -7.19 -0.70
C ASN A 78 28.35 -6.76 -2.16
N LYS A 79 27.95 -7.59 -3.14
CA LYS A 79 28.06 -7.29 -4.58
C LYS A 79 26.73 -6.83 -5.18
N MET A 80 25.69 -6.79 -4.37
CA MET A 80 24.37 -6.38 -4.79
C MET A 80 24.37 -4.91 -5.23
N ASP A 81 23.60 -4.62 -6.28
CA ASP A 81 23.37 -3.25 -6.73
C ASP A 81 22.64 -2.45 -5.63
N ILE A 82 23.27 -1.36 -5.21
CA ILE A 82 22.75 -0.52 -4.13
C ILE A 82 21.45 0.18 -4.53
N GLU A 83 21.30 0.56 -5.80
CA GLU A 83 20.06 1.18 -6.30
C GLU A 83 18.89 0.19 -6.21
N PHE A 84 19.13 -1.07 -6.60
CA PHE A 84 18.16 -2.15 -6.46
C PHE A 84 17.76 -2.39 -4.99
N ALA A 85 18.73 -2.37 -4.07
CA ALA A 85 18.48 -2.54 -2.65
C ALA A 85 17.62 -1.39 -2.08
N ILE A 86 17.93 -0.15 -2.43
CA ILE A 86 17.18 1.04 -2.02
C ILE A 86 15.76 1.01 -2.59
N GLU A 87 15.60 0.64 -3.86
CA GLU A 87 14.29 0.54 -4.50
C GLU A 87 13.39 -0.49 -3.79
N ASN A 88 13.94 -1.67 -3.44
CA ASN A 88 13.19 -2.71 -2.74
C ASN A 88 12.83 -2.31 -1.30
N ALA A 89 13.73 -1.66 -0.57
CA ALA A 89 13.43 -1.09 0.73
C ALA A 89 12.32 -0.03 0.64
N ASN A 90 12.34 0.81 -0.40
CA ASN A 90 11.32 1.81 -0.64
C ASN A 90 9.94 1.20 -0.98
N LEU A 91 9.92 0.10 -1.74
CA LEU A 91 8.68 -0.66 -1.99
C LEU A 91 8.07 -1.19 -0.68
N ALA A 92 8.89 -1.79 0.16
CA ALA A 92 8.46 -2.28 1.47
C ALA A 92 7.96 -1.13 2.37
N TRP A 93 8.65 0.03 2.38
CA TRP A 93 8.21 1.21 3.12
C TRP A 93 6.85 1.74 2.62
N LYS A 94 6.64 1.84 1.30
CA LYS A 94 5.36 2.26 0.73
C LYS A 94 4.22 1.33 1.17
N ASN A 95 4.47 0.03 1.20
CA ASN A 95 3.51 -0.95 1.69
C ASN A 95 3.17 -0.74 3.17
N ALA A 96 4.19 -0.53 4.05
CA ALA A 96 3.98 -0.21 5.45
C ALA A 96 3.10 1.04 5.65
N LYS A 97 3.35 2.09 4.86
CA LYS A 97 2.60 3.35 4.92
C LYS A 97 1.14 3.17 4.47
N ASN A 98 0.91 2.42 3.40
CA ASN A 98 -0.42 2.20 2.82
C ASN A 98 -1.33 1.36 3.74
N THR A 99 -0.76 0.44 4.53
CA THR A 99 -1.53 -0.34 5.52
C THR A 99 -1.99 0.48 6.73
N GLY A 100 -1.57 1.74 6.84
CA GLY A 100 -1.93 2.64 7.96
C GLY A 100 -1.36 2.24 9.33
N LYS A 101 -0.66 1.12 9.40
CA LYS A 101 -0.18 0.54 10.66
C LYS A 101 1.08 1.19 11.21
N ARG A 102 1.69 2.17 10.50
CA ARG A 102 2.95 2.82 10.91
C ARG A 102 3.95 1.80 11.45
N ASP A 103 4.23 0.78 10.63
CA ASP A 103 4.95 -0.40 11.03
C ASP A 103 6.17 -0.61 10.15
N ILE A 104 6.90 -1.69 10.44
CA ILE A 104 8.05 -2.15 9.68
C ILE A 104 7.56 -3.22 8.70
N THR A 105 7.89 -3.05 7.44
CA THR A 105 7.62 -4.05 6.40
C THR A 105 8.94 -4.56 5.83
N LEU A 106 9.12 -5.87 5.90
CA LEU A 106 10.21 -6.53 5.21
C LEU A 106 9.85 -6.69 3.73
N TYR A 107 10.79 -6.35 2.86
CA TYR A 107 10.62 -6.62 1.44
C TYR A 107 10.47 -8.12 1.16
N ASN A 108 9.54 -8.44 0.29
CA ASN A 108 9.52 -9.72 -0.38
C ASN A 108 9.15 -9.50 -1.87
N PRO A 109 9.52 -10.45 -2.77
CA PRO A 109 9.28 -10.29 -4.21
C PRO A 109 7.81 -10.09 -4.60
N SER A 110 6.86 -10.56 -3.80
CA SER A 110 5.43 -10.37 -4.08
C SER A 110 5.01 -8.90 -4.09
N LEU A 111 5.70 -8.03 -3.33
CA LEU A 111 5.44 -6.59 -3.34
C LEU A 111 5.72 -5.95 -4.70
N ARG A 112 6.76 -6.44 -5.40
CA ARG A 112 7.09 -5.96 -6.75
C ARG A 112 6.06 -6.43 -7.77
N ILE A 113 5.62 -7.69 -7.67
CA ILE A 113 4.55 -8.24 -8.52
C ILE A 113 3.27 -7.44 -8.31
N GLN A 114 2.85 -7.25 -7.06
CA GLN A 114 1.67 -6.45 -6.72
C GLN A 114 1.76 -5.03 -7.30
N ARG A 115 2.90 -4.37 -7.16
CA ARG A 115 3.11 -3.02 -7.69
C ARG A 115 2.99 -2.97 -9.21
N THR A 116 3.52 -3.96 -9.91
CA THR A 116 3.44 -4.06 -11.37
C THR A 116 1.99 -4.25 -11.83
N GLU A 117 1.23 -5.11 -11.13
CA GLU A 117 -0.20 -5.31 -11.43
C GLU A 117 -1.04 -4.05 -11.14
N GLU A 118 -0.79 -3.36 -10.02
CA GLU A 118 -1.44 -2.07 -9.74
C GLU A 118 -1.18 -1.04 -10.84
N GLN A 119 0.07 -0.91 -11.30
CA GLN A 119 0.42 0.01 -12.38
C GLN A 119 -0.25 -0.37 -13.70
N LYS A 120 -0.35 -1.66 -14.00
CA LYS A 120 -1.02 -2.18 -15.18
C LYS A 120 -2.53 -1.88 -15.14
N ILE A 121 -3.18 -2.09 -13.99
CA ILE A 121 -4.60 -1.75 -13.78
C ILE A 121 -4.84 -0.26 -14.07
N VAL A 122 -4.03 0.60 -13.47
CA VAL A 122 -4.13 2.05 -13.64
C VAL A 122 -3.89 2.46 -15.10
N GLY A 123 -2.87 1.90 -15.73
CA GLY A 123 -2.50 2.23 -17.11
C GLY A 123 -3.54 1.79 -18.16
N GLU A 124 -4.27 0.71 -17.90
CA GLU A 124 -5.27 0.16 -18.84
C GLU A 124 -6.68 0.72 -18.59
N PHE A 125 -6.93 1.43 -17.50
CA PHE A 125 -8.27 1.79 -17.03
C PHE A 125 -9.11 2.58 -18.06
N TYR A 126 -8.58 3.70 -18.58
CA TYR A 126 -9.35 4.54 -19.52
C TYR A 126 -9.60 3.84 -20.85
N GLU A 127 -8.64 3.07 -21.34
CA GLU A 127 -8.85 2.27 -22.55
C GLU A 127 -9.91 1.19 -22.33
N ALA A 128 -9.93 0.59 -21.14
CA ALA A 128 -10.93 -0.40 -20.77
C ALA A 128 -12.34 0.19 -20.67
N LEU A 129 -12.48 1.41 -20.12
CA LEU A 129 -13.74 2.14 -20.13
C LEU A 129 -14.20 2.43 -21.57
N TYR A 130 -13.29 2.92 -22.41
CA TYR A 130 -13.60 3.26 -23.81
C TYR A 130 -14.00 2.03 -24.65
N ARG A 131 -13.49 0.85 -24.34
CA ARG A 131 -13.81 -0.41 -25.02
C ARG A 131 -15.01 -1.14 -24.45
N ASP A 132 -15.69 -0.61 -23.42
CA ASP A 132 -16.76 -1.27 -22.69
C ASP A 132 -16.31 -2.61 -22.06
N ASP A 133 -15.04 -2.69 -21.61
CA ASP A 133 -14.48 -3.87 -20.98
C ASP A 133 -15.05 -4.08 -19.56
N PHE A 134 -15.62 -3.02 -18.95
CA PHE A 134 -16.32 -3.14 -17.67
C PHE A 134 -17.76 -3.60 -17.88
N GLN A 135 -18.12 -4.68 -17.22
CA GLN A 135 -19.44 -5.29 -17.31
C GLN A 135 -20.13 -5.22 -15.95
N MET A 136 -21.42 -4.91 -15.97
CA MET A 136 -22.26 -4.98 -14.78
C MET A 136 -22.81 -6.42 -14.61
N TYR A 137 -22.53 -7.02 -13.45
CA TYR A 137 -23.12 -8.28 -13.04
C TYR A 137 -24.12 -8.02 -11.91
N LEU A 138 -25.28 -8.67 -11.96
CA LEU A 138 -26.32 -8.55 -10.96
C LEU A 138 -26.25 -9.74 -9.99
N GLN A 139 -26.01 -9.45 -8.72
CA GLN A 139 -26.11 -10.45 -7.65
C GLN A 139 -27.51 -10.37 -7.01
N PRO A 140 -28.37 -11.39 -7.19
CA PRO A 140 -29.73 -11.33 -6.68
C PRO A 140 -29.78 -11.36 -5.15
N LYS A 141 -30.68 -10.58 -4.57
CA LYS A 141 -31.00 -10.56 -3.13
C LYS A 141 -32.35 -11.22 -2.90
N PHE A 142 -32.38 -12.19 -1.99
CA PHE A 142 -33.54 -13.01 -1.72
C PHE A 142 -34.17 -12.69 -0.37
N ILE A 143 -35.51 -12.78 -0.28
CA ILE A 143 -36.24 -12.80 1.00
C ILE A 143 -36.05 -14.17 1.63
N LEU A 144 -35.62 -14.22 2.89
CA LEU A 144 -35.30 -15.48 3.57
C LEU A 144 -36.53 -16.40 3.78
N GLY A 145 -37.72 -15.83 3.85
CA GLY A 145 -38.95 -16.59 4.11
C GLY A 145 -39.42 -17.45 2.92
N ASP A 146 -39.58 -16.84 1.76
CA ASP A 146 -40.14 -17.47 0.56
C ASP A 146 -39.15 -17.63 -0.60
N ARG A 147 -37.92 -17.18 -0.41
CA ARG A 147 -36.83 -17.17 -1.42
C ARG A 147 -37.17 -16.36 -2.68
N SER A 148 -38.15 -15.47 -2.62
CA SER A 148 -38.40 -14.53 -3.72
C SER A 148 -37.23 -13.51 -3.87
N VAL A 149 -36.96 -13.11 -5.11
CA VAL A 149 -35.99 -12.06 -5.38
C VAL A 149 -36.65 -10.72 -5.13
N TYR A 150 -36.09 -9.88 -4.25
CA TYR A 150 -36.59 -8.54 -4.00
C TYR A 150 -35.68 -7.42 -4.61
N GLY A 151 -34.52 -7.78 -5.11
CA GLY A 151 -33.59 -6.84 -5.72
C GLY A 151 -32.30 -7.51 -6.13
N ALA A 152 -31.38 -6.72 -6.62
CA ALA A 152 -30.04 -7.19 -6.95
C ALA A 152 -28.99 -6.12 -6.62
N GLU A 153 -27.75 -6.54 -6.40
CA GLU A 153 -26.60 -5.67 -6.29
C GLU A 153 -25.86 -5.64 -7.62
N ALA A 154 -25.61 -4.44 -8.14
CA ALA A 154 -24.81 -4.26 -9.34
C ALA A 154 -23.34 -4.28 -8.98
N LEU A 155 -22.59 -5.22 -9.54
CA LEU A 155 -21.20 -5.45 -9.26
C LEU A 155 -20.39 -5.34 -10.56
N ALA A 156 -19.40 -4.46 -10.57
CA ALA A 156 -18.48 -4.34 -11.69
C ALA A 156 -17.67 -5.63 -11.89
N ARG A 157 -17.42 -5.99 -13.13
CA ARG A 157 -16.47 -7.02 -13.55
C ARG A 157 -15.66 -6.45 -14.71
N TRP A 158 -14.36 -6.60 -14.66
CA TRP A 158 -13.50 -6.16 -15.74
C TRP A 158 -13.11 -7.34 -16.62
N LYS A 159 -13.66 -7.39 -17.83
CA LYS A 159 -13.34 -8.40 -18.83
C LYS A 159 -12.15 -7.94 -19.66
N ARG A 160 -11.01 -8.54 -19.46
CA ARG A 160 -9.79 -8.21 -20.19
C ARG A 160 -9.80 -8.74 -21.63
N PRO A 161 -8.96 -8.18 -22.52
CA PRO A 161 -8.85 -8.64 -23.91
C PRO A 161 -8.44 -10.12 -24.03
N ASP A 162 -7.73 -10.66 -23.04
CA ASP A 162 -7.36 -12.09 -22.96
C ASP A 162 -8.52 -13.00 -22.54
N GLY A 163 -9.72 -12.43 -22.31
CA GLY A 163 -10.93 -13.12 -21.87
C GLY A 163 -11.03 -13.33 -20.37
N LYS A 164 -10.02 -12.96 -19.59
CA LYS A 164 -10.04 -13.06 -18.12
C LYS A 164 -10.97 -12.02 -17.52
N ILE A 165 -11.83 -12.45 -16.60
CA ILE A 165 -12.74 -11.59 -15.85
C ILE A 165 -12.12 -11.31 -14.48
N LEU A 166 -11.80 -10.05 -14.20
CA LEU A 166 -11.29 -9.61 -12.91
C LEU A 166 -12.45 -9.23 -11.98
N PRO A 167 -12.47 -9.76 -10.74
CA PRO A 167 -13.43 -9.33 -9.72
C PRO A 167 -13.05 -7.96 -9.13
N PRO A 168 -14.01 -7.23 -8.51
CA PRO A 168 -13.79 -5.89 -7.94
C PRO A 168 -12.58 -5.77 -7.02
N GLY A 169 -12.38 -6.73 -6.12
CA GLY A 169 -11.27 -6.72 -5.17
C GLY A 169 -9.87 -6.72 -5.78
N VAL A 170 -9.74 -6.92 -7.10
CA VAL A 170 -8.44 -6.85 -7.79
C VAL A 170 -8.11 -5.44 -8.25
N PHE A 171 -9.11 -4.60 -8.59
CA PHE A 171 -8.86 -3.31 -9.22
C PHE A 171 -9.41 -2.11 -8.45
N ILE A 172 -10.44 -2.27 -7.62
CA ILE A 172 -11.08 -1.15 -6.90
C ILE A 172 -10.06 -0.41 -6.04
N ASP A 173 -9.31 -1.10 -5.18
CA ASP A 173 -8.32 -0.46 -4.30
C ASP A 173 -7.29 0.37 -5.07
N SER A 174 -6.89 -0.08 -6.26
CA SER A 174 -5.94 0.64 -7.12
C SER A 174 -6.55 1.90 -7.72
N LEU A 175 -7.83 1.83 -8.13
CA LEU A 175 -8.56 2.96 -8.70
C LEU A 175 -8.93 4.00 -7.63
N GLU A 176 -9.30 3.57 -6.41
CA GLU A 176 -9.56 4.46 -5.28
C GLU A 176 -8.33 5.28 -4.91
N LYS A 177 -7.15 4.65 -4.84
CA LYS A 177 -5.88 5.33 -4.49
C LYS A 177 -5.53 6.50 -5.40
N ILE A 178 -6.00 6.47 -6.66
CA ILE A 178 -5.71 7.49 -7.67
C ILE A 178 -6.94 8.35 -8.03
N GLY A 179 -8.11 8.05 -7.44
CA GLY A 179 -9.35 8.79 -7.63
C GLY A 179 -10.16 8.41 -8.87
N TYR A 180 -9.79 7.34 -9.59
CA TYR A 180 -10.50 6.88 -10.80
C TYR A 180 -11.75 6.05 -10.51
N ILE A 181 -12.00 5.73 -9.25
CA ILE A 181 -13.19 4.98 -8.85
C ILE A 181 -14.49 5.70 -9.23
N THR A 182 -14.50 7.03 -9.15
CA THR A 182 -15.67 7.84 -9.47
C THR A 182 -16.12 7.68 -10.93
N GLU A 183 -15.18 7.62 -11.86
CA GLU A 183 -15.48 7.38 -13.27
C GLU A 183 -16.08 5.99 -13.51
N LEU A 184 -15.55 4.98 -12.81
CA LEU A 184 -16.11 3.64 -12.86
C LEU A 184 -17.51 3.58 -12.28
N ASP A 185 -17.76 4.26 -11.16
CA ASP A 185 -19.06 4.31 -10.51
C ASP A 185 -20.10 4.91 -11.44
N PHE A 186 -19.79 6.05 -12.10
CA PHE A 186 -20.70 6.66 -13.09
C PHE A 186 -20.96 5.74 -14.27
N TYR A 187 -19.93 5.07 -14.80
CA TYR A 187 -20.10 4.10 -15.87
C TYR A 187 -21.06 2.96 -15.47
N ILE A 188 -20.89 2.38 -14.29
CA ILE A 188 -21.78 1.32 -13.80
C ILE A 188 -23.20 1.84 -13.54
N TYR A 189 -23.36 3.06 -13.02
CA TYR A 189 -24.68 3.68 -12.87
C TYR A 189 -25.43 3.83 -14.20
N GLU A 190 -24.74 4.25 -15.26
CA GLU A 190 -25.33 4.32 -16.60
C GLU A 190 -25.81 2.95 -17.09
N GLU A 191 -25.02 1.88 -16.86
CA GLU A 191 -25.39 0.52 -17.23
C GLU A 191 -26.60 0.01 -16.42
N VAL A 192 -26.69 0.37 -15.12
CA VAL A 192 -27.87 0.09 -14.29
C VAL A 192 -29.11 0.77 -14.86
N LEU A 193 -29.02 2.06 -15.17
CA LEU A 193 -30.16 2.82 -15.73
C LEU A 193 -30.63 2.25 -17.07
N LYS A 194 -29.70 1.95 -18.00
CA LYS A 194 -30.02 1.26 -19.26
C LYS A 194 -30.71 -0.09 -19.09
N THR A 195 -30.42 -0.78 -17.97
CA THR A 195 -31.01 -2.09 -17.67
C THR A 195 -32.42 -1.95 -17.08
N LEU A 196 -32.67 -0.89 -16.30
CA LEU A 196 -33.99 -0.60 -15.71
C LEU A 196 -35.00 -0.03 -16.74
N GLU A 197 -34.54 0.52 -17.84
CA GLU A 197 -35.39 1.03 -18.91
C GLU A 197 -35.93 -0.06 -19.87
N LYS A 198 -35.41 -1.29 -19.77
CA LYS A 198 -35.83 -2.47 -20.57
C LYS A 198 -36.91 -3.28 -19.87
#